data_e21bb531ae753c1e9faeef469de2b6cc
#
_entry.id   e21bb531ae753c1e9faeef469de2b6cc
#
_cell.length_a   1.000
_cell.length_b   1.000
_cell.length_c   1.000
_cell.angle_alpha   90.00
_cell.angle_beta   90.00
_cell.angle_gamma   90.00
#
_symmetry.space_group_name_H-M   'P 1'
#
loop_
_entity.id
_entity.type
_entity.pdbx_description
1 polymer ?
#
loop_
_entity_poly.entity_id
_entity_poly.type
_entity_poly.pdbx_seq_one_letter_code
_entity_poly.pdbx_strand_id
1 'polypeptide(L)'
;MVYLIGYMGAGKTTISKLLANELHLPFYDTDQEIERKERRCVSEIFKKDGEFHFRMLETELLKNINQNSIIACGGGLPIHNNNIGLINSKGISIYLKASNNYFFNRLKNEKKNRPLIANKTNKELEVYIKKELQNRSPFYNLANHTILIDDKSTDEVLREVNAFISPF
;
A
#
# COMPACT_ATOMS: atom_id res chain seq x y z
N MET A 1 -0.41 14.12 7.99
CA MET A 1 -0.41 12.65 7.79
C MET A 1 0.40 12.29 6.57
N VAL A 2 1.11 11.16 6.58
CA VAL A 2 1.86 10.65 5.41
C VAL A 2 1.32 9.26 5.04
N TYR A 3 0.93 9.11 3.79
CA TYR A 3 0.36 7.88 3.24
C TYR A 3 1.33 7.24 2.25
N LEU A 4 1.80 6.03 2.53
CA LEU A 4 2.56 5.24 1.57
C LEU A 4 1.62 4.36 0.76
N ILE A 5 1.58 4.58 -0.56
CA ILE A 5 0.76 3.84 -1.51
C ILE A 5 1.60 3.07 -2.52
N GLY A 6 1.00 2.10 -3.19
CA GLY A 6 1.67 1.30 -4.21
C GLY A 6 1.30 -0.18 -4.15
N TYR A 7 1.86 -0.95 -5.06
CA TYR A 7 1.54 -2.36 -5.23
C TYR A 7 2.00 -3.23 -4.06
N MET A 8 1.44 -4.44 -3.94
CA MET A 8 1.92 -5.43 -2.97
C MET A 8 3.41 -5.73 -3.21
N GLY A 9 4.19 -5.87 -2.15
CA GLY A 9 5.64 -6.08 -2.26
C GLY A 9 6.47 -4.79 -2.44
N ALA A 10 5.87 -3.59 -2.51
CA ALA A 10 6.60 -2.32 -2.61
C ALA A 10 7.33 -1.91 -1.30
N GLY A 11 7.12 -2.62 -0.20
CA GLY A 11 7.78 -2.29 1.08
C GLY A 11 7.08 -1.22 1.92
N LYS A 12 5.85 -0.84 1.59
CA LYS A 12 5.08 0.20 2.30
C LYS A 12 5.09 0.05 3.81
N THR A 13 4.69 -1.12 4.31
CA THR A 13 4.63 -1.41 5.75
C THR A 13 5.99 -1.24 6.42
N THR A 14 7.06 -1.70 5.77
CA THR A 14 8.44 -1.59 6.29
C THR A 14 8.87 -0.13 6.39
N ILE A 15 8.77 0.61 5.28
CA ILE A 15 9.12 2.04 5.23
C ILE A 15 8.27 2.86 6.19
N SER A 16 6.95 2.60 6.23
CA SER A 16 6.04 3.32 7.15
C SER A 16 6.40 3.10 8.61
N LYS A 17 6.76 1.89 9.01
CA LYS A 17 7.19 1.60 10.39
C LYS A 17 8.49 2.32 10.76
N LEU A 18 9.49 2.29 9.87
CA LEU A 18 10.76 2.97 10.09
C LEU A 18 10.55 4.48 10.19
N LEU A 19 9.79 5.05 9.26
CA LEU A 19 9.46 6.46 9.25
C LEU A 19 8.70 6.90 10.51
N ALA A 20 7.72 6.12 10.94
CA ALA A 20 6.96 6.39 12.15
C ALA A 20 7.85 6.39 13.41
N ASN A 21 8.81 5.46 13.50
CA ASN A 21 9.79 5.40 14.58
C ASN A 21 10.71 6.63 14.58
N GLU A 22 11.25 7.03 13.42
CA GLU A 22 12.12 8.19 13.31
C GLU A 22 11.42 9.49 13.67
N LEU A 23 10.15 9.63 13.27
CA LEU A 23 9.36 10.85 13.52
C LEU A 23 8.58 10.83 14.84
N HIS A 24 8.66 9.74 15.60
CA HIS A 24 7.87 9.52 16.81
C HIS A 24 6.37 9.71 16.60
N LEU A 25 5.86 9.25 15.44
CA LEU A 25 4.45 9.34 15.07
C LEU A 25 3.76 7.96 15.14
N PRO A 26 2.43 7.93 15.36
CA PRO A 26 1.65 6.72 15.25
C PRO A 26 1.76 6.10 13.86
N PHE A 27 1.79 4.77 13.81
CA PHE A 27 1.79 3.96 12.59
C PHE A 27 0.47 3.22 12.44
N TYR A 28 -0.07 3.21 11.21
CA TYR A 28 -1.21 2.40 10.82
C TYR A 28 -0.91 1.62 9.53
N ASP A 29 -1.22 0.33 9.52
CA ASP A 29 -1.36 -0.48 8.31
C ASP A 29 -2.87 -0.71 8.10
N THR A 30 -3.41 -0.24 6.99
CA THR A 30 -4.86 -0.22 6.79
C THR A 30 -5.48 -1.61 6.75
N ASP A 31 -4.77 -2.61 6.19
CA ASP A 31 -5.23 -3.98 6.16
C ASP A 31 -5.27 -4.57 7.58
N GLN A 32 -4.21 -4.35 8.38
CA GLN A 32 -4.14 -4.81 9.77
C GLN A 32 -5.18 -4.13 10.66
N GLU A 33 -5.45 -2.84 10.48
CA GLU A 33 -6.46 -2.13 11.27
C GLU A 33 -7.87 -2.64 10.97
N ILE A 34 -8.18 -2.97 9.71
CA ILE A 34 -9.45 -3.59 9.34
C ILE A 34 -9.55 -4.99 9.96
N GLU A 35 -8.51 -5.82 9.84
CA GLU A 35 -8.48 -7.16 10.45
C GLU A 35 -8.71 -7.10 11.97
N ARG A 36 -8.06 -6.15 12.65
CA ARG A 36 -8.23 -5.94 14.08
C ARG A 36 -9.66 -5.54 14.46
N LYS A 37 -10.28 -4.61 13.68
CA LYS A 37 -11.64 -4.15 13.90
C LYS A 37 -12.66 -5.26 13.65
N GLU A 38 -12.49 -5.98 12.55
CA GLU A 38 -13.40 -7.05 12.13
C GLU A 38 -13.15 -8.38 12.86
N ARG A 39 -12.02 -8.55 13.54
CA ARG A 39 -11.55 -9.79 14.17
C ARG A 39 -11.51 -10.97 13.20
N ARG A 40 -11.21 -10.68 11.94
CA ARG A 40 -11.13 -11.64 10.83
C ARG A 40 -10.02 -11.20 9.87
N CYS A 41 -9.36 -12.15 9.22
CA CYS A 41 -8.38 -11.80 8.21
C CYS A 41 -9.04 -11.27 6.92
N VAL A 42 -8.30 -10.48 6.15
CA VAL A 42 -8.79 -9.91 4.88
C VAL A 42 -9.40 -10.97 3.97
N SER A 43 -8.79 -12.14 3.86
CA SER A 43 -9.29 -13.23 3.02
C SER A 43 -10.65 -13.79 3.48
N GLU A 44 -10.90 -13.82 4.78
CA GLU A 44 -12.20 -14.23 5.34
C GLU A 44 -13.28 -13.19 5.07
N ILE A 45 -12.94 -11.89 5.20
CA ILE A 45 -13.86 -10.79 4.89
C ILE A 45 -14.27 -10.86 3.41
N PHE A 46 -13.28 -11.00 2.50
CA PHE A 46 -13.56 -11.15 1.08
C PHE A 46 -14.44 -12.36 0.76
N LYS A 47 -14.16 -13.50 1.39
CA LYS A 47 -14.92 -14.74 1.15
C LYS A 47 -16.35 -14.65 1.67
N LYS A 48 -16.56 -14.04 2.82
CA LYS A 48 -17.87 -14.03 3.52
C LYS A 48 -18.74 -12.84 3.11
N ASP A 49 -18.14 -11.65 3.03
CA ASP A 49 -18.87 -10.38 2.87
C ASP A 49 -18.63 -9.74 1.50
N GLY A 50 -17.65 -10.24 0.73
CA GLY A 50 -17.34 -9.79 -0.62
C GLY A 50 -16.40 -8.57 -0.67
N GLU A 51 -15.88 -8.31 -1.89
CA GLU A 51 -14.93 -7.22 -2.11
C GLU A 51 -15.55 -5.86 -1.81
N PHE A 52 -16.79 -5.63 -2.22
CA PHE A 52 -17.46 -4.33 -2.01
C PHE A 52 -17.48 -3.93 -0.54
N HIS A 53 -17.84 -4.85 0.35
CA HIS A 53 -17.83 -4.60 1.79
C HIS A 53 -16.45 -4.21 2.30
N PHE A 54 -15.40 -4.94 1.90
CA PHE A 54 -14.03 -4.61 2.29
C PHE A 54 -13.63 -3.20 1.85
N ARG A 55 -13.99 -2.80 0.60
CA ARG A 55 -13.71 -1.45 0.08
C ARG A 55 -14.43 -0.35 0.85
N MET A 56 -15.62 -0.64 1.36
CA MET A 56 -16.32 0.28 2.26
C MET A 56 -15.59 0.43 3.60
N LEU A 57 -15.09 -0.67 4.17
CA LEU A 57 -14.29 -0.63 5.41
C LEU A 57 -12.98 0.17 5.23
N GLU A 58 -12.29 0.01 4.10
CA GLU A 58 -11.10 0.81 3.77
C GLU A 58 -11.43 2.31 3.75
N THR A 59 -12.52 2.70 3.09
CA THR A 59 -12.94 4.10 3.00
C THR A 59 -13.35 4.67 4.37
N GLU A 60 -14.07 3.89 5.16
CA GLU A 60 -14.47 4.27 6.53
C GLU A 60 -13.25 4.47 7.41
N LEU A 61 -12.28 3.55 7.35
CA LEU A 61 -11.04 3.67 8.11
C LEU A 61 -10.30 4.96 7.77
N LEU A 62 -10.13 5.30 6.48
CA LEU A 62 -9.50 6.55 6.05
C LEU A 62 -10.21 7.80 6.59
N LYS A 63 -11.56 7.79 6.63
CA LYS A 63 -12.33 8.92 7.17
C LYS A 63 -12.08 9.12 8.66
N ASN A 64 -11.89 8.03 9.40
CA ASN A 64 -11.78 8.02 10.86
C ASN A 64 -10.36 8.28 11.39
N ILE A 65 -9.32 8.14 10.57
CA ILE A 65 -7.96 8.53 10.97
C ILE A 65 -7.86 10.06 10.91
N ASN A 66 -7.76 10.70 12.07
CA ASN A 66 -7.75 12.16 12.19
C ASN A 66 -6.52 12.72 12.91
N GLN A 67 -5.61 11.86 13.40
CA GLN A 67 -4.37 12.28 14.04
C GLN A 67 -3.19 12.22 13.07
N ASN A 68 -2.20 13.09 13.29
CA ASN A 68 -0.97 13.04 12.50
C ASN A 68 -0.29 11.68 12.67
N SER A 69 -0.08 10.99 11.57
CA SER A 69 0.35 9.59 11.57
C SER A 69 0.98 9.18 10.24
N ILE A 70 1.69 8.05 10.26
CA ILE A 70 2.24 7.40 9.08
C ILE A 70 1.36 6.19 8.73
N ILE A 71 0.87 6.13 7.50
CA ILE A 71 -0.11 5.15 7.07
C ILE A 71 0.43 4.32 5.89
N ALA A 72 0.53 3.01 6.08
CA ALA A 72 0.74 2.06 5.00
C ALA A 72 -0.62 1.65 4.42
N CYS A 73 -0.91 2.03 3.19
CA CYS A 73 -2.18 1.72 2.55
C CYS A 73 -2.18 0.33 1.90
N GLY A 74 -3.25 -0.43 2.06
CA GLY A 74 -3.53 -1.61 1.25
C GLY A 74 -3.44 -1.31 -0.24
N GLY A 75 -2.94 -2.26 -1.05
CA GLY A 75 -2.68 -2.00 -2.46
C GLY A 75 -3.91 -1.67 -3.30
N GLY A 76 -5.10 -2.07 -2.87
CA GLY A 76 -6.37 -1.73 -3.53
C GLY A 76 -7.00 -0.43 -3.03
N LEU A 77 -6.61 0.04 -1.87
CA LEU A 77 -7.29 1.15 -1.18
C LEU A 77 -7.34 2.45 -2.01
N PRO A 78 -6.26 2.93 -2.65
CA PRO A 78 -6.30 4.19 -3.41
C PRO A 78 -7.20 4.17 -4.64
N ILE A 79 -7.58 2.96 -5.13
CA ILE A 79 -8.23 2.75 -6.42
C ILE A 79 -9.75 2.94 -6.32
N HIS A 80 -10.32 2.57 -5.19
CA HIS A 80 -11.77 2.52 -4.99
C HIS A 80 -12.30 3.79 -4.34
N ASN A 81 -13.59 4.11 -4.58
CA ASN A 81 -14.36 5.14 -3.89
C ASN A 81 -13.70 6.55 -3.86
N ASN A 82 -12.88 6.87 -4.85
CA ASN A 82 -12.07 8.10 -4.87
C ASN A 82 -11.17 8.27 -3.62
N ASN A 83 -10.72 7.16 -3.04
CA ASN A 83 -9.88 7.20 -1.84
C ASN A 83 -8.56 7.94 -2.04
N ILE A 84 -7.99 7.94 -3.27
CA ILE A 84 -6.79 8.76 -3.55
C ILE A 84 -7.06 10.25 -3.36
N GLY A 85 -8.23 10.75 -3.78
CA GLY A 85 -8.64 12.12 -3.52
C GLY A 85 -8.80 12.42 -2.04
N LEU A 86 -9.40 11.48 -1.28
CA LEU A 86 -9.53 11.59 0.18
C LEU A 86 -8.16 11.59 0.86
N ILE A 87 -7.23 10.71 0.47
CA ILE A 87 -5.85 10.66 0.96
C ILE A 87 -5.17 12.01 0.75
N ASN A 88 -5.19 12.54 -0.48
CA ASN A 88 -4.54 13.80 -0.84
C ASN A 88 -5.17 15.02 -0.13
N SER A 89 -6.44 14.96 0.24
CA SER A 89 -7.08 16.02 1.03
C SER A 89 -6.72 16.00 2.51
N LYS A 90 -6.28 14.85 3.05
CA LYS A 90 -5.94 14.66 4.45
C LYS A 90 -4.44 14.75 4.76
N GLY A 91 -3.59 14.59 3.77
CA GLY A 91 -2.15 14.60 3.98
C GLY A 91 -1.37 14.39 2.69
N ILE A 92 -0.14 13.96 2.84
CA ILE A 92 0.81 13.75 1.76
C ILE A 92 0.79 12.26 1.37
N SER A 93 0.58 11.98 0.09
CA SER A 93 0.70 10.63 -0.46
C SER A 93 2.02 10.43 -1.20
N ILE A 94 2.67 9.30 -0.95
CA ILE A 94 3.93 8.91 -1.59
C ILE A 94 3.75 7.55 -2.25
N TYR A 95 3.92 7.50 -3.55
CA TYR A 95 3.85 6.28 -4.34
C TYR A 95 5.22 5.60 -4.40
N LEU A 96 5.34 4.40 -3.82
CA LEU A 96 6.50 3.53 -4.00
C LEU A 96 6.33 2.74 -5.29
N LYS A 97 6.97 3.23 -6.36
CA LYS A 97 6.85 2.71 -7.73
C LYS A 97 8.02 1.81 -8.07
N ALA A 98 7.73 0.67 -8.70
CA ALA A 98 8.76 -0.20 -9.25
C ALA A 98 8.30 -0.85 -10.57
N SER A 99 9.26 -1.47 -11.26
CA SER A 99 9.03 -2.23 -12.48
C SER A 99 8.27 -3.54 -12.23
N ASN A 100 7.68 -4.09 -13.31
CA ASN A 100 7.09 -5.43 -13.26
C ASN A 100 8.11 -6.49 -12.81
N ASN A 101 9.36 -6.37 -13.28
CA ASN A 101 10.43 -7.29 -12.97
C ASN A 101 10.81 -7.26 -11.47
N TYR A 102 10.86 -6.07 -10.87
CA TYR A 102 11.06 -5.92 -9.43
C TYR A 102 10.00 -6.68 -8.64
N PHE A 103 8.72 -6.44 -8.93
CA PHE A 103 7.63 -7.10 -8.24
C PHE A 103 7.60 -8.61 -8.50
N PHE A 104 7.88 -9.06 -9.73
CA PHE A 104 7.97 -10.47 -10.03
C PHE A 104 9.06 -11.17 -9.19
N ASN A 105 10.28 -10.61 -9.17
CA ASN A 105 11.39 -11.18 -8.42
C ASN A 105 11.11 -11.26 -6.92
N ARG A 106 10.45 -10.27 -6.37
CA ARG A 106 10.08 -10.24 -4.96
C ARG A 106 8.95 -11.21 -4.63
N LEU A 107 7.87 -11.18 -5.42
CA LEU A 107 6.66 -11.94 -5.12
C LEU A 107 6.76 -13.44 -5.45
N LYS A 108 7.61 -13.85 -6.40
CA LYS A 108 7.78 -15.28 -6.73
C LYS A 108 8.18 -16.13 -5.53
N ASN A 109 8.89 -15.56 -4.56
CA ASN A 109 9.33 -16.25 -3.35
C ASN A 109 8.34 -16.08 -2.17
N GLU A 110 7.37 -15.16 -2.27
CA GLU A 110 6.42 -14.84 -1.21
C GLU A 110 5.00 -15.42 -1.47
N LYS A 111 4.80 -16.22 -2.51
CA LYS A 111 3.48 -16.72 -2.95
C LYS A 111 2.68 -17.37 -1.83
N LYS A 112 3.32 -18.21 -1.00
CA LYS A 112 2.65 -18.97 0.07
C LYS A 112 1.91 -18.09 1.07
N ASN A 113 2.40 -16.87 1.28
CA ASN A 113 1.85 -15.92 2.25
C ASN A 113 0.85 -14.93 1.63
N ARG A 114 0.49 -15.12 0.34
CA ARG A 114 -0.34 -14.17 -0.41
C ARG A 114 -1.46 -14.90 -1.16
N PRO A 115 -2.68 -14.95 -0.62
CA PRO A 115 -3.80 -15.73 -1.20
C PRO A 115 -4.04 -15.45 -2.68
N LEU A 116 -3.95 -14.18 -3.13
CA LEU A 116 -4.21 -13.77 -4.52
C LEU A 116 -3.22 -14.35 -5.55
N ILE A 117 -2.05 -14.77 -5.11
CA ILE A 117 -0.98 -15.27 -5.99
C ILE A 117 -0.49 -16.67 -5.59
N ALA A 118 -1.02 -17.27 -4.54
CA ALA A 118 -0.55 -18.54 -3.96
C ALA A 118 -0.46 -19.67 -4.99
N ASN A 119 -1.49 -19.80 -5.82
CA ASN A 119 -1.62 -20.90 -6.79
C ASN A 119 -1.13 -20.55 -8.20
N LYS A 120 -0.53 -19.38 -8.42
CA LYS A 120 -0.07 -18.97 -9.75
C LYS A 120 1.29 -19.58 -10.09
N THR A 121 1.45 -20.10 -11.29
CA THR A 121 2.76 -20.38 -11.88
C THR A 121 3.56 -19.08 -12.04
N ASN A 122 4.85 -19.16 -12.31
CA ASN A 122 5.66 -17.96 -12.51
C ASN A 122 5.18 -17.14 -13.72
N LYS A 123 4.80 -17.80 -14.81
CA LYS A 123 4.27 -17.15 -16.01
C LYS A 123 2.93 -16.44 -15.74
N GLU A 124 2.03 -17.10 -15.02
CA GLU A 124 0.76 -16.50 -14.62
C GLU A 124 0.95 -15.34 -13.64
N LEU A 125 1.93 -15.44 -12.73
CA LEU A 125 2.26 -14.34 -11.82
C LEU A 125 2.76 -13.11 -12.57
N GLU A 126 3.63 -13.29 -13.57
CA GLU A 126 4.15 -12.18 -14.38
C GLU A 126 3.02 -11.46 -15.14
N VAL A 127 2.14 -12.22 -15.79
CA VAL A 127 0.98 -11.68 -16.50
C VAL A 127 0.03 -10.97 -15.51
N TYR A 128 -0.20 -11.55 -14.35
CA TYR A 128 -1.03 -10.99 -13.30
C TYR A 128 -0.48 -9.64 -12.80
N ILE A 129 0.82 -9.58 -12.47
CA ILE A 129 1.47 -8.34 -12.01
C ILE A 129 1.33 -7.24 -13.07
N LYS A 130 1.63 -7.56 -14.34
CA LYS A 130 1.52 -6.60 -15.44
C LYS A 130 0.12 -6.04 -15.55
N LYS A 131 -0.90 -6.89 -15.55
CA LYS A 131 -2.31 -6.50 -15.64
C LYS A 131 -2.72 -5.63 -14.45
N GLU A 132 -2.37 -6.05 -13.24
CA GLU A 132 -2.72 -5.32 -12.01
C GLU A 132 -2.06 -3.93 -11.97
N LEU A 133 -0.79 -3.83 -12.36
CA LEU A 133 -0.10 -2.55 -12.41
C LEU A 133 -0.66 -1.62 -13.50
N GLN A 134 -1.04 -2.14 -14.66
CA GLN A 134 -1.72 -1.35 -15.69
C GLN A 134 -3.02 -0.73 -15.18
N ASN A 135 -3.82 -1.51 -14.43
CA ASN A 135 -5.09 -1.05 -13.90
C ASN A 135 -4.93 -0.07 -12.72
N ARG A 136 -3.88 -0.21 -11.92
CA ARG A 136 -3.69 0.53 -10.67
C ARG A 136 -2.83 1.77 -10.81
N SER A 137 -1.87 1.76 -11.75
CA SER A 137 -0.94 2.87 -11.95
C SER A 137 -1.62 4.22 -12.22
N PRO A 138 -2.74 4.32 -12.95
CA PRO A 138 -3.43 5.60 -13.12
C PRO A 138 -3.81 6.25 -11.78
N PHE A 139 -4.22 5.46 -10.79
CA PHE A 139 -4.57 5.95 -9.46
C PHE A 139 -3.33 6.24 -8.61
N TYR A 140 -2.32 5.36 -8.63
CA TYR A 140 -1.10 5.59 -7.88
C TYR A 140 -0.33 6.83 -8.35
N ASN A 141 -0.36 7.12 -9.66
CA ASN A 141 0.28 8.31 -10.24
C ASN A 141 -0.41 9.64 -9.82
N LEU A 142 -1.56 9.60 -9.15
CA LEU A 142 -2.19 10.76 -8.53
C LEU A 142 -1.59 11.11 -7.16
N ALA A 143 -0.61 10.35 -6.68
CA ALA A 143 0.13 10.66 -5.46
C ALA A 143 0.85 12.02 -5.56
N ASN A 144 1.01 12.69 -4.42
CA ASN A 144 1.75 13.95 -4.35
C ASN A 144 3.23 13.78 -4.73
N HIS A 145 3.81 12.60 -4.47
CA HIS A 145 5.18 12.27 -4.82
C HIS A 145 5.34 10.81 -5.24
N THR A 146 6.31 10.54 -6.12
CA THR A 146 6.64 9.18 -6.56
C THR A 146 8.12 8.91 -6.33
N ILE A 147 8.42 7.80 -5.66
CA ILE A 147 9.77 7.30 -5.45
C ILE A 147 9.94 6.01 -6.25
N LEU A 148 10.94 5.96 -7.13
CA LEU A 148 11.34 4.74 -7.84
C LEU A 148 12.19 3.89 -6.90
N ILE A 149 11.83 2.62 -6.72
CA ILE A 149 12.45 1.74 -5.70
C ILE A 149 13.20 0.54 -6.29
N ASP A 150 13.32 0.43 -7.61
CA ASP A 150 13.89 -0.75 -8.28
C ASP A 150 15.27 -1.12 -7.77
N ASP A 151 16.20 -0.18 -7.74
CA ASP A 151 17.60 -0.40 -7.42
C ASP A 151 18.00 0.23 -6.07
N LYS A 152 17.01 0.47 -5.20
CA LYS A 152 17.25 1.12 -3.91
C LYS A 152 17.10 0.17 -2.74
N SER A 153 18.00 0.33 -1.78
CA SER A 153 17.86 -0.25 -0.45
C SER A 153 16.72 0.42 0.34
N THR A 154 16.28 -0.24 1.39
CA THR A 154 15.28 0.30 2.31
C THR A 154 15.70 1.66 2.89
N ASP A 155 16.99 1.82 3.24
CA ASP A 155 17.52 3.05 3.81
C ASP A 155 17.56 4.21 2.82
N GLU A 156 17.82 3.92 1.54
CA GLU A 156 17.78 4.93 0.48
C GLU A 156 16.34 5.42 0.25
N VAL A 157 15.39 4.49 0.18
CA VAL A 157 13.97 4.85 0.05
C VAL A 157 13.50 5.67 1.26
N LEU A 158 13.88 5.27 2.48
CA LEU A 158 13.52 5.98 3.70
C LEU A 158 14.08 7.41 3.71
N ARG A 159 15.35 7.59 3.31
CA ARG A 159 15.97 8.92 3.17
C ARG A 159 15.24 9.81 2.16
N GLU A 160 14.83 9.27 1.01
CA GLU A 160 14.06 10.03 0.02
C GLU A 160 12.67 10.42 0.52
N VAL A 161 12.00 9.51 1.24
CA VAL A 161 10.72 9.83 1.89
C VAL A 161 10.92 10.97 2.89
N ASN A 162 11.92 10.87 3.79
CA ASN A 162 12.21 11.91 4.77
C ASN A 162 12.56 13.26 4.12
N ALA A 163 13.40 13.26 3.09
CA ALA A 163 13.77 14.48 2.37
C ALA A 163 12.56 15.18 1.74
N PHE A 164 11.57 14.42 1.28
CA PHE A 164 10.36 14.99 0.70
C PHE A 164 9.40 15.57 1.74
N ILE A 165 9.25 14.93 2.92
CA ILE A 165 8.30 15.37 3.94
C ILE A 165 8.89 16.42 4.91
N SER A 166 10.22 16.56 5.01
CA SER A 166 10.89 17.49 5.94
C SER A 166 10.55 18.97 5.75
N PRO A 167 10.15 19.46 4.56
CA PRO A 167 9.70 20.84 4.38
C PRO A 167 8.29 21.13 4.92
N PHE A 168 7.56 20.11 5.35
CA PHE A 168 6.16 20.20 5.81
C PHE A 168 6.03 19.79 7.28
#